data_f1a67771c81752f9196edeaa3d1f30b5
#
_entry.id   f1a67771c81752f9196edeaa3d1f30b5
#
_cell.length_a   1.000
_cell.length_b   1.000
_cell.length_c   1.000
_cell.angle_alpha   90.00
_cell.angle_beta   90.00
_cell.angle_gamma   90.00
#
_symmetry.space_group_name_H-M   'P 1'
#
loop_
_entity.id
_entity.type
_entity.pdbx_description
1 polymer ?
#
loop_
_entity_poly.entity_id
_entity_poly.type
_entity_poly.pdbx_seq_one_letter_code
_entity_poly.pdbx_strand_id
1 'polypeptide(L)'
;MIHEREEMALRIQEFIESLNQECTDGALVTVEGKKDESALREVGFCGEILVYNNFKGITNFVDHVSRSGKKVILLLDRDKKGRTLTSKIFRKLDLFGCHDGLYYKKWFVRITHGKLMCIENLSNYCMPFPEKYSKSSYP
;
A
#
# COMPACT_ATOMS: atom_id res chain seq x y z
N MET A 1 10.79 9.70 21.06
CA MET A 1 9.81 10.00 22.09
C MET A 1 8.55 9.20 21.85
N ILE A 2 7.86 8.90 22.91
CA ILE A 2 6.63 8.12 22.84
C ILE A 2 5.59 8.82 21.95
N HIS A 3 5.50 10.13 22.07
CA HIS A 3 4.52 10.90 21.30
C HIS A 3 4.74 10.81 19.80
N GLU A 4 6.00 10.83 19.38
CA GLU A 4 6.32 10.74 17.96
C GLU A 4 5.89 9.40 17.39
N ARG A 5 6.12 8.34 18.17
CA ARG A 5 5.75 7.01 17.71
C ARG A 5 4.24 6.86 17.64
N GLU A 6 3.53 7.39 18.62
CA GLU A 6 2.08 7.35 18.64
C GLU A 6 1.48 8.16 17.50
N GLU A 7 2.06 9.33 17.23
CA GLU A 7 1.61 10.15 16.10
C GLU A 7 1.80 9.44 14.78
N MET A 8 2.95 8.80 14.61
CA MET A 8 3.22 8.05 13.40
C MET A 8 2.22 6.92 13.24
N ALA A 9 1.93 6.21 14.32
CA ALA A 9 0.97 5.12 14.28
C ALA A 9 -0.42 5.60 13.88
N LEU A 10 -0.82 6.76 14.40
CA LEU A 10 -2.12 7.33 14.05
C LEU A 10 -2.19 7.75 12.59
N ARG A 11 -1.12 8.35 12.07
CA ARG A 11 -1.07 8.73 10.67
C ARG A 11 -1.11 7.51 9.76
N ILE A 12 -0.43 6.46 10.16
CA ILE A 12 -0.46 5.20 9.41
C ILE A 12 -1.86 4.63 9.43
N GLN A 13 -2.53 4.70 10.57
CA GLN A 13 -3.88 4.19 10.68
C GLN A 13 -4.84 4.93 9.74
N GLU A 14 -4.73 6.25 9.67
CA GLU A 14 -5.54 7.04 8.73
C GLU A 14 -5.27 6.63 7.30
N PHE A 15 -4.00 6.42 6.97
CA PHE A 15 -3.59 6.00 5.65
C PHE A 15 -4.23 4.66 5.30
N ILE A 16 -4.16 3.71 6.23
CA ILE A 16 -4.71 2.37 6.02
C ILE A 16 -6.23 2.40 5.90
N GLU A 17 -6.89 3.22 6.70
CA GLU A 17 -8.35 3.34 6.60
C GLU A 17 -8.77 3.87 5.24
N SER A 18 -8.02 4.84 4.73
CA SER A 18 -8.30 5.38 3.40
C SER A 18 -8.07 4.34 2.32
N LEU A 19 -6.98 3.55 2.44
CA LEU A 19 -6.73 2.46 1.50
C LEU A 19 -7.86 1.45 1.53
N ASN A 20 -8.33 1.11 2.72
CA ASN A 20 -9.43 0.15 2.85
C ASN A 20 -10.67 0.68 2.14
N GLN A 21 -10.95 1.96 2.27
CA GLN A 21 -12.12 2.56 1.63
C GLN A 21 -11.99 2.51 0.11
N GLU A 22 -10.79 2.83 -0.42
CA GLU A 22 -10.57 2.77 -1.86
C GLU A 22 -10.78 1.36 -2.40
N CYS A 23 -10.35 0.36 -1.64
CA CYS A 23 -10.50 -1.02 -2.08
C CYS A 23 -11.95 -1.49 -1.98
N THR A 24 -12.71 -0.96 -1.03
CA THR A 24 -14.15 -1.21 -0.97
C THR A 24 -14.81 -0.68 -2.25
N ASP A 25 -14.29 0.43 -2.77
CA ASP A 25 -14.79 1.05 -3.99
C ASP A 25 -14.22 0.40 -5.25
N GLY A 26 -13.47 -0.68 -5.12
CA GLY A 26 -13.01 -1.45 -6.27
C GLY A 26 -11.54 -1.36 -6.62
N ALA A 27 -10.76 -0.61 -5.84
CA ALA A 27 -9.33 -0.51 -6.12
C ALA A 27 -8.60 -1.73 -5.56
N LEU A 28 -7.36 -1.92 -6.01
CA LEU A 28 -6.48 -2.93 -5.44
C LEU A 28 -5.10 -2.34 -5.23
N VAL A 29 -4.38 -2.90 -4.27
CA VAL A 29 -3.06 -2.41 -3.88
C VAL A 29 -2.00 -3.37 -4.39
N THR A 30 -0.90 -2.82 -4.92
CA THR A 30 0.23 -3.62 -5.36
C THR A 30 1.44 -3.32 -4.49
N VAL A 31 2.06 -4.37 -3.98
CA VAL A 31 3.33 -4.28 -3.26
C VAL A 31 4.34 -5.16 -3.97
N GLU A 32 5.61 -5.05 -3.59
CA GLU A 32 6.65 -5.79 -4.28
C GLU A 32 6.72 -7.24 -3.84
N GLY A 33 6.75 -7.49 -2.53
CA GLY A 33 6.95 -8.84 -2.01
C GLY A 33 6.03 -9.21 -0.87
N LYS A 34 6.17 -10.46 -0.41
CA LYS A 34 5.30 -11.01 0.63
C LYS A 34 5.47 -10.32 1.98
N LYS A 35 6.66 -9.80 2.28
CA LYS A 35 6.86 -9.10 3.55
C LYS A 35 6.06 -7.82 3.60
N ASP A 36 5.94 -7.15 2.46
CA ASP A 36 5.13 -5.93 2.37
C ASP A 36 3.66 -6.27 2.56
N GLU A 37 3.22 -7.36 1.96
CA GLU A 37 1.85 -7.81 2.11
C GLU A 37 1.55 -8.10 3.58
N SER A 38 2.43 -8.85 4.23
CA SER A 38 2.26 -9.17 5.65
C SER A 38 2.20 -7.93 6.51
N ALA A 39 3.07 -6.96 6.22
CA ALA A 39 3.10 -5.72 6.99
C ALA A 39 1.81 -4.92 6.86
N LEU A 40 1.25 -4.87 5.66
CA LEU A 40 -0.03 -4.20 5.47
C LEU A 40 -1.15 -4.88 6.22
N ARG A 41 -1.17 -6.22 6.19
CA ARG A 41 -2.18 -6.97 6.94
C ARG A 41 -2.07 -6.71 8.44
N GLU A 42 -0.84 -6.66 8.95
CA GLU A 42 -0.62 -6.44 10.38
C GLU A 42 -1.13 -5.09 10.85
N VAL A 43 -1.07 -4.07 10.00
CA VAL A 43 -1.56 -2.74 10.39
C VAL A 43 -3.02 -2.52 10.02
N GLY A 44 -3.71 -3.56 9.57
CA GLY A 44 -5.16 -3.50 9.43
C GLY A 44 -5.69 -3.31 8.01
N PHE A 45 -4.82 -3.42 7.00
CA PHE A 45 -5.32 -3.36 5.64
C PHE A 45 -6.04 -4.65 5.30
N CYS A 46 -7.25 -4.54 4.77
CA CYS A 46 -8.06 -5.72 4.48
C CYS A 46 -8.52 -5.79 3.01
N GLY A 47 -7.99 -4.94 2.16
CA GLY A 47 -8.35 -4.96 0.75
C GLY A 47 -7.57 -6.00 -0.05
N GLU A 48 -7.79 -6.01 -1.35
CA GLU A 48 -7.09 -6.93 -2.24
C GLU A 48 -5.66 -6.45 -2.46
N ILE A 49 -4.70 -7.38 -2.36
CA ILE A 49 -3.28 -7.08 -2.59
C ILE A 49 -2.76 -7.95 -3.73
N LEU A 50 -2.07 -7.31 -4.66
CA LEU A 50 -1.30 -8.03 -5.66
C LEU A 50 0.17 -7.92 -5.30
N VAL A 51 0.86 -9.04 -5.25
CA VAL A 51 2.29 -9.08 -4.98
C VAL A 51 3.02 -9.15 -6.32
N TYR A 52 3.74 -8.08 -6.66
CA TYR A 52 4.37 -7.98 -7.96
C TYR A 52 5.31 -9.15 -8.26
N ASN A 53 6.06 -9.61 -7.25
CA ASN A 53 7.01 -10.69 -7.45
C ASN A 53 6.35 -12.03 -7.83
N ASN A 54 5.03 -12.12 -7.71
CA ASN A 54 4.32 -13.32 -8.14
C ASN A 54 4.06 -13.33 -9.65
N PHE A 55 4.37 -12.25 -10.35
CA PHE A 55 4.16 -12.14 -11.79
C PHE A 55 5.48 -12.34 -12.53
N LYS A 56 5.37 -12.72 -13.80
CA LYS A 56 6.54 -12.97 -14.63
C LYS A 56 6.99 -11.70 -15.37
N GLY A 57 7.09 -10.60 -14.65
CA GLY A 57 7.58 -9.36 -15.23
C GLY A 57 6.47 -8.35 -15.45
N ILE A 58 6.89 -7.18 -15.93
CA ILE A 58 5.99 -6.03 -16.06
C ILE A 58 4.84 -6.26 -17.02
N THR A 59 5.13 -6.83 -18.18
CA THR A 59 4.09 -7.04 -19.18
C THR A 59 2.99 -7.95 -18.65
N ASN A 60 3.39 -9.01 -17.97
CA ASN A 60 2.45 -9.96 -17.39
C ASN A 60 1.58 -9.28 -16.32
N PHE A 61 2.22 -8.48 -15.48
CA PHE A 61 1.51 -7.76 -14.44
C PHE A 61 0.51 -6.76 -15.01
N VAL A 62 0.96 -5.94 -15.97
CA VAL A 62 0.11 -4.92 -16.57
C VAL A 62 -1.07 -5.54 -17.30
N ASP A 63 -0.82 -6.65 -17.98
CA ASP A 63 -1.88 -7.37 -18.67
C ASP A 63 -2.96 -7.83 -17.70
N HIS A 64 -2.53 -8.41 -16.58
CA HIS A 64 -3.46 -8.87 -15.56
C HIS A 64 -4.32 -7.72 -15.01
N VAL A 65 -3.67 -6.62 -14.66
CA VAL A 65 -4.34 -5.47 -14.08
C VAL A 65 -5.30 -4.83 -15.07
N SER A 66 -4.86 -4.64 -16.31
CA SER A 66 -5.71 -3.97 -17.29
C SER A 66 -6.96 -4.79 -17.60
N ARG A 67 -6.87 -6.11 -17.55
CA ARG A 67 -8.03 -6.97 -17.73
C ARG A 67 -9.00 -6.90 -16.59
N SER A 68 -8.51 -6.62 -15.37
CA SER A 68 -9.38 -6.54 -14.20
C SER A 68 -10.28 -5.30 -14.25
N GLY A 69 -9.88 -4.26 -14.97
CA GLY A 69 -10.61 -3.01 -15.02
C GLY A 69 -10.59 -2.22 -13.72
N LYS A 70 -9.79 -2.65 -12.76
CA LYS A 70 -9.73 -1.99 -11.45
C LYS A 70 -8.64 -0.95 -11.40
N LYS A 71 -8.86 0.05 -10.55
CA LYS A 71 -7.82 1.04 -10.28
C LYS A 71 -6.73 0.41 -9.42
N VAL A 72 -5.49 0.64 -9.79
CA VAL A 72 -4.33 0.07 -9.11
C VAL A 72 -3.60 1.14 -8.31
N ILE A 73 -3.33 0.83 -7.07
CA ILE A 73 -2.55 1.69 -6.19
C ILE A 73 -1.18 1.04 -6.04
N LEU A 74 -0.15 1.72 -6.51
CA LEU A 74 1.22 1.18 -6.49
C LEU A 74 1.94 1.61 -5.22
N LEU A 75 2.33 0.64 -4.40
CA LEU A 75 3.07 0.89 -3.17
C LEU A 75 4.35 0.05 -3.15
N LEU A 76 5.18 0.25 -4.16
CA LEU A 76 6.45 -0.46 -4.24
C LEU A 76 7.52 0.27 -3.42
N ASP A 77 8.63 -0.42 -3.14
CA ASP A 77 9.68 0.12 -2.30
C ASP A 77 10.21 1.45 -2.82
N ARG A 78 10.72 2.25 -1.88
CA ARG A 78 11.26 3.56 -2.20
C ARG A 78 12.71 3.53 -2.62
N ASP A 79 13.36 2.37 -2.55
CA ASP A 79 14.75 2.29 -3.00
C ASP A 79 14.82 2.51 -4.51
N LYS A 80 16.04 2.58 -5.04
CA LYS A 80 16.25 2.88 -6.45
C LYS A 80 15.55 1.87 -7.35
N LYS A 81 15.63 0.59 -7.00
CA LYS A 81 15.01 -0.47 -7.78
C LYS A 81 13.49 -0.31 -7.79
N GLY A 82 12.91 -0.07 -6.62
CA GLY A 82 11.46 0.09 -6.51
C GLY A 82 10.96 1.32 -7.22
N ARG A 83 11.71 2.43 -7.16
CA ARG A 83 11.32 3.65 -7.88
C ARG A 83 11.37 3.45 -9.39
N THR A 84 12.40 2.75 -9.86
CA THR A 84 12.51 2.46 -11.29
C THR A 84 11.36 1.59 -11.75
N LEU A 85 11.05 0.56 -10.98
CA LEU A 85 9.96 -0.35 -11.28
C LEU A 85 8.63 0.39 -11.28
N THR A 86 8.40 1.25 -10.28
CA THR A 86 7.19 2.04 -10.20
C THR A 86 6.99 2.88 -11.46
N SER A 87 8.07 3.55 -11.90
CA SER A 87 7.98 4.39 -13.09
C SER A 87 7.62 3.59 -14.33
N LYS A 88 8.24 2.42 -14.47
CA LYS A 88 7.97 1.58 -15.64
C LYS A 88 6.53 1.08 -15.65
N ILE A 89 6.06 0.62 -14.51
CA ILE A 89 4.69 0.13 -14.40
C ILE A 89 3.70 1.27 -14.62
N PHE A 90 3.96 2.41 -14.00
CA PHE A 90 3.08 3.56 -14.10
C PHE A 90 2.89 4.00 -15.56
N ARG A 91 3.99 4.08 -16.30
CA ARG A 91 3.91 4.50 -17.69
C ARG A 91 3.06 3.55 -18.54
N LYS A 92 3.19 2.26 -18.27
CA LYS A 92 2.39 1.28 -19.00
C LYS A 92 0.92 1.32 -18.60
N LEU A 93 0.65 1.47 -17.32
CA LEU A 93 -0.72 1.56 -16.83
C LEU A 93 -1.41 2.84 -17.26
N ASP A 94 -0.64 3.90 -17.45
CA ASP A 94 -1.21 5.19 -17.87
C ASP A 94 -1.92 5.09 -19.21
N LEU A 95 -1.49 4.15 -20.03
CA LEU A 95 -2.15 3.93 -21.32
C LEU A 95 -3.58 3.39 -21.14
N PHE A 96 -3.87 2.78 -20.01
CA PHE A 96 -5.16 2.18 -19.71
C PHE A 96 -5.98 2.97 -18.70
N GLY A 97 -5.39 4.00 -18.09
CA GLY A 97 -6.07 4.81 -17.10
C GLY A 97 -6.39 4.07 -15.80
N CYS A 98 -5.67 3.02 -15.49
CA CYS A 98 -5.99 2.15 -14.35
C CYS A 98 -5.12 2.40 -13.13
N HIS A 99 -4.85 3.65 -12.78
CA HIS A 99 -4.01 3.93 -11.62
C HIS A 99 -4.52 5.15 -10.86
N ASP A 100 -3.96 5.36 -9.67
CA ASP A 100 -4.34 6.44 -8.78
C ASP A 100 -3.43 7.68 -8.89
N GLY A 101 -2.57 7.75 -9.90
CA GLY A 101 -1.66 8.87 -10.07
C GLY A 101 -0.57 8.90 -9.02
N LEU A 102 -0.28 7.78 -8.40
CA LEU A 102 0.69 7.63 -7.32
C LEU A 102 0.30 8.44 -6.07
N TYR A 103 -0.97 8.74 -5.94
CA TYR A 103 -1.48 9.52 -4.83
C TYR A 103 -1.12 8.89 -3.46
N TYR A 104 -1.37 7.60 -3.31
CA TYR A 104 -1.12 6.92 -2.04
C TYR A 104 0.38 6.74 -1.77
N LYS A 105 1.16 6.53 -2.82
CA LYS A 105 2.61 6.45 -2.64
C LYS A 105 3.16 7.78 -2.12
N LYS A 106 2.69 8.88 -2.66
CA LYS A 106 3.12 10.21 -2.22
C LYS A 106 2.65 10.47 -0.78
N TRP A 107 1.44 10.04 -0.45
CA TRP A 107 0.93 10.16 0.90
C TRP A 107 1.82 9.39 1.88
N PHE A 108 2.15 8.13 1.55
CA PHE A 108 3.01 7.30 2.38
C PHE A 108 4.35 7.99 2.64
N VAL A 109 4.95 8.56 1.61
CA VAL A 109 6.21 9.27 1.76
C VAL A 109 6.07 10.45 2.72
N ARG A 110 4.99 11.20 2.62
CA ARG A 110 4.77 12.36 3.47
C ARG A 110 4.63 11.99 4.94
N ILE A 111 3.82 10.99 5.25
CA ILE A 111 3.56 10.67 6.66
C ILE A 111 4.77 10.05 7.34
N THR A 112 5.64 9.42 6.59
CA THR A 112 6.83 8.80 7.16
C THR A 112 8.01 9.75 7.22
N HIS A 113 7.90 10.93 6.60
CA HIS A 113 8.97 11.93 6.57
C HIS A 113 10.30 11.33 6.12
N GLY A 114 10.24 10.33 5.25
CA GLY A 114 11.45 9.69 4.76
C GLY A 114 12.11 8.72 5.72
N LYS A 115 11.54 8.51 6.91
CA LYS A 115 12.13 7.60 7.88
C LYS A 115 11.90 6.15 7.52
N LEU A 116 10.72 5.84 6.97
CA LEU A 116 10.41 4.49 6.51
C LEU A 116 10.68 4.42 5.02
N MET A 117 11.43 3.42 4.64
CA MET A 117 11.82 3.27 3.24
C MET A 117 10.87 2.35 2.48
N CYS A 118 10.18 1.44 3.17
CA CYS A 118 9.31 0.49 2.50
C CYS A 118 8.15 0.10 3.38
N ILE A 119 7.15 -0.51 2.75
CA ILE A 119 5.91 -0.91 3.41
C ILE A 119 6.15 -1.90 4.55
N GLU A 120 7.14 -2.79 4.40
CA GLU A 120 7.35 -3.81 5.43
C GLU A 120 7.71 -3.22 6.79
N ASN A 121 8.13 -1.96 6.83
CA ASN A 121 8.45 -1.30 8.10
C ASN A 121 7.21 -0.88 8.89
N LEU A 122 6.03 -0.90 8.26
CA LEU A 122 4.80 -0.47 8.92
C LEU A 122 4.48 -1.29 10.17
N SER A 123 4.83 -2.56 10.17
CA SER A 123 4.52 -3.41 11.31
C SER A 123 5.20 -2.94 12.59
N ASN A 124 6.27 -2.14 12.48
CA ASN A 124 6.95 -1.59 13.65
C ASN A 124 6.11 -0.54 14.36
N TYR A 125 5.02 -0.12 13.76
CA TYR A 125 4.17 0.95 14.28
C TYR A 125 2.76 0.48 14.60
N CYS A 126 2.58 -0.83 14.78
CA CYS A 126 1.29 -1.36 15.20
C CYS A 126 0.94 -0.83 16.58
N MET A 127 -0.30 -0.36 16.71
CA MET A 127 -0.77 0.12 18.00
C MET A 127 -1.21 -1.07 18.83
N PRO A 128 -0.92 -1.05 20.13
CA PRO A 128 -1.31 -2.16 20.99
C PRO A 128 -2.79 -2.25 21.31
N PHE A 129 -3.56 -1.19 21.03
CA PHE A 129 -4.96 -1.18 21.39
C PHE A 129 -5.93 -1.59 20.26
N PRO A 130 -5.53 -1.75 19.04
CA PRO A 130 -6.45 -2.03 17.94
C PRO A 130 -7.34 -3.23 18.17
N GLU A 131 -6.86 -4.21 18.86
CA GLU A 131 -7.65 -5.41 19.13
C GLU A 131 -8.95 -5.06 19.83
N LYS A 132 -8.88 -4.17 20.80
CA LYS A 132 -10.02 -3.72 21.54
C LYS A 132 -10.98 -2.94 20.64
N TYR A 133 -10.42 -2.08 19.83
CA TYR A 133 -11.21 -1.28 18.90
C TYR A 133 -11.89 -2.13 17.84
N SER A 134 -11.13 -3.04 17.25
CA SER A 134 -11.67 -3.79 16.15
C SER A 134 -12.88 -4.63 16.58
N LYS A 135 -12.87 -5.13 17.78
CA LYS A 135 -14.00 -5.92 18.27
C LYS A 135 -15.21 -5.08 18.58
N SER A 136 -15.00 -3.91 19.14
CA SER A 136 -16.12 -3.06 19.52
C SER A 136 -16.72 -2.34 18.33
N SER A 137 -15.96 -2.13 17.30
CA SER A 137 -16.41 -1.38 16.13
C SER A 137 -17.31 -2.18 15.22
N TYR A 138 -17.30 -3.48 15.32
CA TYR A 138 -17.98 -4.35 14.37
C TYR A 138 -18.88 -5.33 15.10
N PRO A 139 -20.01 -4.86 15.49
CA PRO A 139 -20.97 -5.72 16.15
C PRO A 139 -21.49 -6.80 15.23
#